data_295f59d6eb753eced1e353d71561ae29
#
_entry.id   295f59d6eb753eced1e353d71561ae29
#
_cell.length_a   1.000
_cell.length_b   1.000
_cell.length_c   1.000
_cell.angle_alpha   90.00
_cell.angle_beta   90.00
_cell.angle_gamma   90.00
#
_symmetry.space_group_name_H-M   'P 1'
#
loop_
_entity.id
_entity.type
_entity.pdbx_description
1 polymer ?
#
loop_
_entity_poly.entity_id
_entity_poly.type
_entity_poly.pdbx_seq_one_letter_code
_entity_poly.pdbx_strand_id
1 'polypeptide(L)'
;TLYGRTEDLEPNHNKNFVVRERKNNKAGDKFVDETNGFSFDLPAVSYKYTAVPDVTPEQGVFDEAGFNEEGVSISATVSASANDDIQKKDPYVKDGIAESAITSVVLPHVKTAREGVELLAKIVREKGAAEGNIITIADKTGVWYMEILSGHQYAAIKFPDDKYAVFPNTFFLGNINVNDTENTIASADLEKTARDAGTYKEVNGAFHIAQSYNPPLAE
;
A
#
# COMPACT_ATOMS: atom_id res chain seq x y z
N THR A 1 7.08 -18.10 5.67
CA THR A 1 5.80 -17.46 5.34
C THR A 1 5.64 -17.39 3.82
N LEU A 2 4.42 -17.57 3.33
CA LEU A 2 4.08 -17.49 1.91
C LEU A 2 2.93 -16.50 1.74
N TYR A 3 3.03 -15.62 0.76
CA TYR A 3 1.90 -14.86 0.27
C TYR A 3 1.84 -14.91 -1.25
N GLY A 4 0.67 -14.73 -1.81
CA GLY A 4 0.44 -14.69 -3.24
C GLY A 4 -0.70 -13.74 -3.59
N ARG A 5 -0.70 -13.26 -4.82
CA ARG A 5 -1.74 -12.43 -5.41
C ARG A 5 -2.09 -12.97 -6.79
N THR A 6 -3.36 -12.95 -7.11
CA THR A 6 -3.83 -13.08 -8.48
C THR A 6 -4.09 -11.69 -9.05
N GLU A 7 -3.86 -11.52 -10.33
CA GLU A 7 -4.14 -10.30 -11.08
C GLU A 7 -5.17 -10.62 -12.14
N ASP A 8 -6.25 -9.84 -12.18
CA ASP A 8 -7.40 -10.07 -13.05
C ASP A 8 -7.47 -8.95 -14.09
N LEU A 9 -6.90 -9.23 -15.26
CA LEU A 9 -6.69 -8.28 -16.34
C LEU A 9 -7.38 -8.71 -17.62
N GLU A 10 -7.50 -7.78 -18.57
CA GLU A 10 -8.01 -8.04 -19.90
C GLU A 10 -7.16 -9.11 -20.64
N PRO A 11 -7.76 -9.90 -21.52
CA PRO A 11 -7.02 -10.87 -22.32
C PRO A 11 -5.86 -10.23 -23.08
N ASN A 12 -4.71 -10.90 -23.10
CA ASN A 12 -3.47 -10.43 -23.73
C ASN A 12 -2.75 -9.26 -23.01
N HIS A 13 -3.12 -8.96 -21.79
CA HIS A 13 -2.34 -8.04 -20.94
C HIS A 13 -1.10 -8.76 -20.42
N ASN A 14 -0.01 -8.62 -21.15
CA ASN A 14 1.23 -9.34 -20.85
C ASN A 14 2.12 -8.55 -19.88
N LYS A 15 2.80 -9.28 -19.00
CA LYS A 15 3.79 -8.74 -18.06
C LYS A 15 5.20 -9.13 -18.46
N ASN A 16 6.16 -8.28 -18.13
CA ASN A 16 7.59 -8.60 -18.19
C ASN A 16 8.09 -8.99 -16.81
N PHE A 17 9.17 -9.74 -16.75
CA PHE A 17 10.01 -9.87 -15.57
C PHE A 17 11.29 -9.09 -15.82
N VAL A 18 11.56 -8.08 -15.01
CA VAL A 18 12.72 -7.20 -15.19
C VAL A 18 13.56 -7.10 -13.92
N VAL A 19 14.82 -6.72 -14.10
CA VAL A 19 15.72 -6.39 -13.02
C VAL A 19 16.02 -4.90 -13.08
N ARG A 20 15.78 -4.21 -11.96
CA ARG A 20 16.18 -2.82 -11.75
C ARG A 20 17.51 -2.83 -11.01
N GLU A 21 18.58 -2.42 -11.67
CA GLU A 21 19.92 -2.52 -11.12
C GLU A 21 20.16 -1.57 -9.94
N ARG A 22 21.06 -1.98 -9.05
CA ARG A 22 21.55 -1.12 -7.96
C ARG A 22 22.17 0.16 -8.55
N LYS A 23 21.82 1.29 -7.98
CA LYS A 23 22.24 2.60 -8.50
C LYS A 23 22.62 3.57 -7.39
N ASN A 24 23.73 4.29 -7.59
CA ASN A 24 24.05 5.46 -6.79
C ASN A 24 23.31 6.67 -7.36
N ASN A 25 22.59 7.39 -6.53
CA ASN A 25 21.84 8.57 -6.90
C ASN A 25 22.54 9.83 -6.41
N LYS A 26 22.30 10.93 -7.08
CA LYS A 26 22.75 12.26 -6.65
C LYS A 26 21.70 12.88 -5.72
N ALA A 27 22.12 13.80 -4.88
CA ALA A 27 21.18 14.59 -4.08
C ALA A 27 20.19 15.32 -5.00
N GLY A 28 18.89 15.14 -4.72
CA GLY A 28 17.81 15.73 -5.51
C GLY A 28 17.29 14.85 -6.65
N ASP A 29 17.90 13.70 -6.91
CA ASP A 29 17.31 12.71 -7.84
C ASP A 29 15.97 12.20 -7.27
N LYS A 30 14.96 12.08 -8.12
CA LYS A 30 13.61 11.70 -7.74
C LYS A 30 13.09 10.55 -8.60
N PHE A 31 12.27 9.71 -7.99
CA PHE A 31 11.26 8.95 -8.72
C PHE A 31 10.12 9.89 -9.08
N VAL A 32 9.60 9.78 -10.29
CA VAL A 32 8.40 10.49 -10.75
C VAL A 32 7.45 9.49 -11.38
N ASP A 33 6.22 9.46 -10.88
CA ASP A 33 5.14 8.70 -11.50
C ASP A 33 4.56 9.51 -12.66
N GLU A 34 4.73 9.01 -13.87
CA GLU A 34 4.22 9.67 -15.08
C GLU A 34 2.69 9.67 -15.17
N THR A 35 2.02 8.78 -14.43
CA THR A 35 0.56 8.64 -14.41
C THR A 35 -0.12 9.86 -13.80
N ASN A 36 0.39 10.35 -12.67
CA ASN A 36 -0.26 11.40 -11.88
C ASN A 36 0.67 12.50 -11.39
N GLY A 37 1.98 12.38 -11.65
CA GLY A 37 2.98 13.38 -11.23
C GLY A 37 3.46 13.22 -9.79
N PHE A 38 3.07 12.15 -9.07
CA PHE A 38 3.65 11.86 -7.76
C PHE A 38 5.17 11.77 -7.85
N SER A 39 5.87 12.35 -6.89
CA SER A 39 7.33 12.28 -6.85
C SER A 39 7.85 12.03 -5.44
N PHE A 40 8.96 11.30 -5.37
CA PHE A 40 9.62 10.97 -4.13
C PHE A 40 11.14 10.96 -4.31
N ASP A 41 11.89 11.46 -3.32
CA ASP A 41 13.35 11.51 -3.40
C ASP A 41 13.92 10.09 -3.42
N LEU A 42 14.87 9.84 -4.30
CA LEU A 42 15.59 8.58 -4.33
C LEU A 42 16.60 8.51 -3.17
N PRO A 43 16.86 7.30 -2.61
CA PRO A 43 17.90 7.15 -1.61
C PRO A 43 19.28 7.33 -2.24
N ALA A 44 20.30 7.65 -1.44
CA ALA A 44 21.68 7.77 -1.94
C ALA A 44 22.13 6.53 -2.72
N VAL A 45 21.65 5.35 -2.30
CA VAL A 45 21.83 4.09 -3.01
C VAL A 45 20.47 3.41 -3.14
N SER A 46 19.98 3.27 -4.36
CA SER A 46 18.83 2.42 -4.67
C SER A 46 19.26 0.96 -4.68
N TYR A 47 18.60 0.10 -3.90
CA TYR A 47 18.83 -1.34 -3.94
C TYR A 47 18.39 -1.92 -5.27
N LYS A 48 19.09 -2.99 -5.70
CA LYS A 48 18.66 -3.79 -6.84
C LYS A 48 17.37 -4.54 -6.48
N TYR A 49 16.41 -4.57 -7.41
CA TYR A 49 15.17 -5.31 -7.23
C TYR A 49 14.65 -5.89 -8.55
N THR A 50 13.83 -6.92 -8.44
CA THR A 50 13.04 -7.44 -9.56
C THR A 50 11.68 -6.77 -9.59
N ALA A 51 11.06 -6.72 -10.75
CA ALA A 51 9.72 -6.19 -10.91
C ALA A 51 8.97 -6.90 -12.03
N VAL A 52 7.64 -6.75 -12.02
CA VAL A 52 6.72 -7.35 -13.00
C VAL A 52 5.88 -6.25 -13.65
N PRO A 53 6.49 -5.38 -14.48
CA PRO A 53 5.75 -4.32 -15.17
C PRO A 53 5.03 -4.84 -16.40
N ASP A 54 4.09 -4.05 -16.90
CA ASP A 54 3.44 -4.26 -18.19
C ASP A 54 4.44 -4.29 -19.35
N VAL A 55 4.17 -5.10 -20.37
CA VAL A 55 4.99 -5.16 -21.59
C VAL A 55 4.92 -3.86 -22.37
N THR A 56 3.75 -3.25 -22.42
CA THR A 56 3.48 -1.98 -23.09
C THR A 56 2.84 -1.01 -22.10
N PRO A 57 3.64 -0.35 -21.23
CA PRO A 57 3.09 0.52 -20.23
C PRO A 57 2.55 1.80 -20.88
N GLU A 58 1.24 1.90 -21.02
CA GLU A 58 0.59 3.14 -21.45
C GLU A 58 0.66 4.23 -20.39
N GLN A 59 0.95 3.82 -19.17
CA GLN A 59 0.94 4.66 -17.97
C GLN A 59 2.33 4.82 -17.34
N GLY A 60 3.40 4.70 -18.11
CA GLY A 60 4.78 4.78 -17.61
C GLY A 60 5.22 3.51 -16.87
N VAL A 61 6.16 3.68 -15.93
CA VAL A 61 6.66 2.55 -15.12
C VAL A 61 5.60 2.15 -14.12
N PHE A 62 5.21 0.89 -14.15
CA PHE A 62 4.23 0.29 -13.25
C PHE A 62 4.75 -1.08 -12.79
N ASP A 63 5.58 -1.07 -11.76
CA ASP A 63 6.28 -2.24 -11.24
C ASP A 63 5.41 -3.00 -10.21
N GLU A 64 4.29 -3.55 -10.61
CA GLU A 64 3.24 -4.24 -9.82
C GLU A 64 3.72 -4.95 -8.55
N ALA A 65 4.74 -5.79 -8.67
CA ALA A 65 5.28 -6.61 -7.60
C ALA A 65 6.76 -6.88 -7.82
N GLY A 66 7.47 -7.26 -6.76
CA GLY A 66 8.86 -7.63 -6.87
C GLY A 66 9.51 -7.92 -5.53
N PHE A 67 10.81 -8.13 -5.55
CA PHE A 67 11.64 -8.27 -4.36
C PHE A 67 13.03 -7.66 -4.57
N ASN A 68 13.61 -7.13 -3.50
CA ASN A 68 14.92 -6.50 -3.55
C ASN A 68 16.05 -7.42 -3.04
N GLU A 69 17.28 -6.96 -3.22
CA GLU A 69 18.49 -7.69 -2.81
C GLU A 69 18.65 -7.86 -1.29
N GLU A 70 17.91 -7.10 -0.49
CA GLU A 70 17.85 -7.23 0.97
C GLU A 70 16.83 -8.30 1.42
N GLY A 71 16.09 -8.90 0.49
CA GLY A 71 15.11 -9.95 0.76
C GLY A 71 13.73 -9.43 1.15
N VAL A 72 13.41 -8.18 0.82
CA VAL A 72 12.07 -7.62 0.98
C VAL A 72 11.29 -7.82 -0.30
N SER A 73 10.07 -8.34 -0.19
CA SER A 73 9.14 -8.48 -1.31
C SER A 73 7.88 -7.66 -1.08
N ILE A 74 7.27 -7.17 -2.15
CA ILE A 74 6.05 -6.37 -2.11
C ILE A 74 5.12 -6.73 -3.27
N SER A 75 3.82 -6.61 -3.00
CA SER A 75 2.77 -6.56 -4.01
C SER A 75 1.70 -5.57 -3.56
N ALA A 76 1.27 -4.72 -4.45
CA ALA A 76 0.20 -3.75 -4.23
C ALA A 76 -0.98 -4.03 -5.15
N THR A 77 -2.19 -3.63 -4.74
CA THR A 77 -3.39 -3.72 -5.56
C THR A 77 -4.35 -2.59 -5.27
N VAL A 78 -4.86 -1.94 -6.32
CA VAL A 78 -5.79 -0.82 -6.27
C VAL A 78 -7.20 -1.40 -6.27
N SER A 79 -7.97 -1.87 -6.09
CA SER A 79 -9.35 -2.34 -6.26
C SER A 79 -10.21 -2.12 -5.02
N ALA A 80 -9.65 -1.49 -3.99
CA ALA A 80 -10.37 -1.05 -2.82
C ALA A 80 -10.53 0.47 -2.81
N SER A 81 -11.67 0.97 -2.38
CA SER A 81 -11.95 2.40 -2.28
C SER A 81 -12.75 2.70 -1.04
N ALA A 82 -12.50 3.85 -0.41
CA ALA A 82 -13.32 4.32 0.68
C ALA A 82 -14.72 4.70 0.20
N ASN A 83 -15.71 4.61 1.10
CA ASN A 83 -17.03 5.15 0.82
C ASN A 83 -17.02 6.67 0.62
N ASP A 84 -18.08 7.18 -0.01
CA ASP A 84 -18.17 8.61 -0.38
C ASP A 84 -18.10 9.55 0.83
N ASP A 85 -18.61 9.15 1.99
CA ASP A 85 -18.64 10.02 3.17
C ASP A 85 -17.24 10.13 3.80
N ILE A 86 -16.45 9.05 3.78
CA ILE A 86 -15.03 9.10 4.11
C ILE A 86 -14.28 10.01 3.15
N GLN A 87 -14.52 9.87 1.83
CA GLN A 87 -13.82 10.66 0.81
C GLN A 87 -14.19 12.15 0.88
N LYS A 88 -15.37 12.53 1.37
CA LYS A 88 -15.70 13.91 1.66
C LYS A 88 -14.90 14.50 2.83
N LYS A 89 -14.44 13.68 3.78
CA LYS A 89 -13.66 14.11 4.95
C LYS A 89 -12.17 14.06 4.73
N ASP A 90 -11.69 13.02 4.06
CA ASP A 90 -10.29 12.80 3.71
C ASP A 90 -10.20 12.33 2.26
N PRO A 91 -10.35 13.27 1.29
CA PRO A 91 -10.35 12.93 -0.14
C PRO A 91 -9.01 12.39 -0.61
N TYR A 92 -9.06 11.50 -1.60
CA TYR A 92 -7.86 11.10 -2.30
C TYR A 92 -7.14 12.31 -2.93
N VAL A 93 -5.82 12.29 -2.87
CA VAL A 93 -4.94 13.39 -3.33
C VAL A 93 -4.49 13.09 -4.74
N LYS A 94 -4.83 13.93 -5.70
CA LYS A 94 -4.63 13.68 -7.14
C LYS A 94 -3.20 13.28 -7.50
N ASP A 95 -2.20 13.94 -6.92
CA ASP A 95 -0.77 13.67 -7.09
C ASP A 95 -0.17 12.94 -5.88
N GLY A 96 -1.01 12.24 -5.11
CA GLY A 96 -0.61 11.33 -4.05
C GLY A 96 -0.02 10.02 -4.59
N ILE A 97 0.47 9.16 -3.68
CA ILE A 97 0.99 7.86 -4.07
C ILE A 97 -0.12 6.96 -4.59
N ALA A 98 0.13 6.26 -5.70
CA ALA A 98 -0.75 5.30 -6.34
C ALA A 98 -0.06 3.94 -6.50
N GLU A 99 -0.82 2.90 -6.84
CA GLU A 99 -0.30 1.55 -7.09
C GLU A 99 0.89 1.55 -8.05
N SER A 100 0.80 2.36 -9.12
CA SER A 100 1.85 2.55 -10.11
C SER A 100 3.23 2.89 -9.54
N ALA A 101 3.28 3.58 -8.39
CA ALA A 101 4.52 4.04 -7.75
C ALA A 101 4.98 3.18 -6.58
N ILE A 102 4.10 2.43 -5.94
CA ILE A 102 4.36 1.79 -4.63
C ILE A 102 5.59 0.90 -4.67
N THR A 103 5.66 -0.06 -5.57
CA THR A 103 6.79 -1.00 -5.68
C THR A 103 8.09 -0.28 -6.03
N SER A 104 8.06 0.64 -6.98
CA SER A 104 9.22 1.40 -7.45
C SER A 104 9.76 2.40 -6.41
N VAL A 105 8.94 2.80 -5.46
CA VAL A 105 9.35 3.66 -4.33
C VAL A 105 9.86 2.82 -3.17
N VAL A 106 9.18 1.73 -2.80
CA VAL A 106 9.50 0.97 -1.59
C VAL A 106 10.77 0.14 -1.77
N LEU A 107 10.86 -0.69 -2.82
CA LEU A 107 11.95 -1.67 -2.96
C LEU A 107 13.36 -1.06 -3.04
N PRO A 108 13.59 0.10 -3.68
CA PRO A 108 14.90 0.75 -3.67
C PRO A 108 15.35 1.25 -2.30
N HIS A 109 14.42 1.48 -1.37
CA HIS A 109 14.68 2.22 -0.13
C HIS A 109 14.92 1.33 1.10
N VAL A 110 14.32 0.12 1.16
CA VAL A 110 14.11 -0.57 2.43
C VAL A 110 14.88 -1.87 2.56
N LYS A 111 15.22 -2.22 3.80
CA LYS A 111 15.90 -3.48 4.17
C LYS A 111 14.99 -4.46 4.89
N THR A 112 13.84 -4.00 5.35
CA THR A 112 12.87 -4.84 6.06
C THR A 112 11.44 -4.54 5.61
N ALA A 113 10.55 -5.50 5.78
CA ALA A 113 9.13 -5.30 5.49
C ALA A 113 8.53 -4.18 6.35
N ARG A 114 8.92 -4.09 7.62
CA ARG A 114 8.48 -3.02 8.52
C ARG A 114 8.90 -1.64 8.03
N GLU A 115 10.15 -1.46 7.59
CA GLU A 115 10.61 -0.21 6.98
C GLU A 115 9.76 0.18 5.77
N GLY A 116 9.32 -0.81 4.97
CA GLY A 116 8.41 -0.59 3.84
C GLY A 116 7.05 -0.03 4.26
N VAL A 117 6.45 -0.59 5.30
CA VAL A 117 5.19 -0.08 5.87
C VAL A 117 5.38 1.33 6.45
N GLU A 118 6.45 1.56 7.20
CA GLU A 118 6.76 2.86 7.80
C GLU A 118 7.00 3.94 6.73
N LEU A 119 7.68 3.59 5.64
CA LEU A 119 7.89 4.49 4.50
C LEU A 119 6.57 4.86 3.83
N LEU A 120 5.71 3.89 3.53
CA LEU A 120 4.38 4.15 2.96
C LEU A 120 3.51 4.97 3.90
N ALA A 121 3.51 4.65 5.19
CA ALA A 121 2.79 5.41 6.21
C ALA A 121 3.23 6.88 6.24
N LYS A 122 4.54 7.13 6.17
CA LYS A 122 5.10 8.48 6.08
C LYS A 122 4.64 9.21 4.81
N ILE A 123 4.72 8.55 3.66
CA ILE A 123 4.33 9.14 2.37
C ILE A 123 2.85 9.50 2.37
N VAL A 124 1.98 8.57 2.78
CA VAL A 124 0.53 8.80 2.84
C VAL A 124 0.19 9.95 3.79
N ARG A 125 0.83 10.01 4.96
CA ARG A 125 0.63 11.09 5.92
C ARG A 125 1.07 12.45 5.38
N GLU A 126 2.20 12.53 4.67
CA GLU A 126 2.82 13.79 4.29
C GLU A 126 2.42 14.27 2.89
N LYS A 127 2.18 13.34 1.96
CA LYS A 127 1.88 13.63 0.54
C LYS A 127 0.50 13.16 0.11
N GLY A 128 -0.12 12.28 0.87
CA GLY A 128 -1.40 11.69 0.56
C GLY A 128 -1.32 10.51 -0.41
N ALA A 129 -2.46 9.83 -0.55
CA ALA A 129 -2.69 8.74 -1.49
C ALA A 129 -3.70 9.16 -2.57
N ALA A 130 -3.46 8.76 -3.81
CA ALA A 130 -4.34 9.05 -4.92
C ALA A 130 -5.55 8.10 -5.00
N GLU A 131 -5.46 6.98 -4.32
CA GLU A 131 -6.44 5.89 -4.37
C GLU A 131 -6.29 4.97 -3.16
N GLY A 132 -7.27 4.09 -2.95
CA GLY A 132 -7.17 3.00 -1.98
C GLY A 132 -6.26 1.88 -2.49
N ASN A 133 -5.49 1.28 -1.58
CA ASN A 133 -4.60 0.19 -1.92
C ASN A 133 -4.55 -0.86 -0.81
N ILE A 134 -4.39 -2.12 -1.21
CA ILE A 134 -4.07 -3.23 -0.33
C ILE A 134 -2.65 -3.68 -0.67
N ILE A 135 -1.78 -3.73 0.33
CA ILE A 135 -0.36 -3.96 0.13
C ILE A 135 0.11 -5.08 1.06
N THR A 136 0.85 -6.01 0.50
CA THR A 136 1.55 -7.06 1.26
C THR A 136 3.03 -6.84 1.11
N ILE A 137 3.73 -6.73 2.23
CA ILE A 137 5.20 -6.61 2.26
C ILE A 137 5.74 -7.71 3.16
N ALA A 138 6.73 -8.46 2.67
CA ALA A 138 7.29 -9.57 3.41
C ALA A 138 8.81 -9.56 3.41
N ASP A 139 9.38 -10.09 4.47
CA ASP A 139 10.79 -10.42 4.61
C ASP A 139 10.97 -11.73 5.40
N LYS A 140 12.21 -12.05 5.78
CA LYS A 140 12.51 -13.25 6.56
C LYS A 140 11.83 -13.30 7.93
N THR A 141 11.30 -12.19 8.45
CA THR A 141 10.66 -12.09 9.77
C THR A 141 9.15 -12.24 9.72
N GLY A 142 8.55 -12.24 8.55
CA GLY A 142 7.10 -12.41 8.37
C GLY A 142 6.51 -11.52 7.30
N VAL A 143 5.18 -11.39 7.34
CA VAL A 143 4.38 -10.62 6.40
C VAL A 143 3.71 -9.47 7.11
N TRP A 144 3.77 -8.29 6.53
CA TRP A 144 2.95 -7.13 6.86
C TRP A 144 1.84 -6.97 5.83
N TYR A 145 0.64 -6.74 6.32
CA TYR A 145 -0.54 -6.42 5.53
C TYR A 145 -0.95 -4.97 5.82
N MET A 146 -1.04 -4.15 4.78
CA MET A 146 -1.35 -2.73 4.90
C MET A 146 -2.51 -2.36 3.99
N GLU A 147 -3.40 -1.53 4.49
CA GLU A 147 -4.44 -0.86 3.73
C GLU A 147 -4.21 0.65 3.74
N ILE A 148 -4.13 1.24 2.56
CA ILE A 148 -4.25 2.68 2.35
C ILE A 148 -5.73 2.94 2.10
N LEU A 149 -6.38 3.61 3.04
CA LEU A 149 -7.83 3.65 3.15
C LEU A 149 -8.44 4.89 2.48
N SER A 150 -7.83 6.04 2.66
CA SER A 150 -8.28 7.33 2.11
C SER A 150 -7.08 8.23 1.84
N GLY A 151 -7.28 9.49 1.59
CA GLY A 151 -6.21 10.42 1.24
C GLY A 151 -5.02 10.38 2.20
N HIS A 152 -5.26 10.27 3.52
CA HIS A 152 -4.20 10.28 4.55
C HIS A 152 -4.37 9.20 5.61
N GLN A 153 -5.39 8.32 5.49
CA GLN A 153 -5.62 7.28 6.47
C GLN A 153 -5.10 5.92 5.98
N TYR A 154 -4.46 5.20 6.88
CA TYR A 154 -3.89 3.88 6.62
C TYR A 154 -3.88 3.03 7.90
N ALA A 155 -3.85 1.74 7.72
CA ALA A 155 -3.64 0.77 8.79
C ALA A 155 -2.84 -0.42 8.30
N ALA A 156 -1.94 -0.92 9.13
CA ALA A 156 -1.13 -2.10 8.83
C ALA A 156 -0.97 -2.98 10.06
N ILE A 157 -0.92 -4.28 9.83
CA ILE A 157 -0.61 -5.27 10.85
C ILE A 157 0.48 -6.22 10.37
N LYS A 158 1.34 -6.65 11.31
CA LYS A 158 2.16 -7.84 11.08
C LYS A 158 1.24 -9.06 11.16
N PHE A 159 1.20 -9.81 10.08
CA PHE A 159 0.29 -10.97 9.99
C PHE A 159 0.78 -12.07 10.95
N PRO A 160 -0.12 -12.70 11.75
CA PRO A 160 0.26 -13.78 12.65
C PRO A 160 0.83 -14.99 11.89
N ASP A 161 1.91 -15.58 12.40
CA ASP A 161 2.61 -16.69 11.74
C ASP A 161 1.80 -18.00 11.74
N ASP A 162 0.83 -18.13 12.64
CA ASP A 162 -0.03 -19.30 12.80
C ASP A 162 -1.39 -19.19 12.10
N LYS A 163 -1.58 -18.15 11.28
CA LYS A 163 -2.84 -17.87 10.58
C LYS A 163 -2.65 -17.86 9.07
N TYR A 164 -3.77 -18.04 8.39
CA TYR A 164 -3.88 -17.71 6.96
C TYR A 164 -5.04 -16.74 6.74
N ALA A 165 -4.99 -16.01 5.65
CA ALA A 165 -6.09 -15.17 5.20
C ALA A 165 -6.25 -15.26 3.69
N VAL A 166 -7.48 -15.09 3.25
CA VAL A 166 -7.85 -14.84 1.86
C VAL A 166 -8.78 -13.64 1.87
N PHE A 167 -8.45 -12.65 1.08
CA PHE A 167 -9.23 -11.41 1.05
C PHE A 167 -9.46 -10.96 -0.40
N PRO A 168 -10.67 -10.44 -0.69
CA PRO A 168 -11.00 -9.88 -1.99
C PRO A 168 -10.49 -8.44 -2.12
N ASN A 169 -10.82 -7.80 -3.25
CA ASN A 169 -10.52 -6.40 -3.55
C ASN A 169 -11.40 -5.43 -2.76
N THR A 170 -11.43 -5.55 -1.46
CA THR A 170 -12.08 -4.61 -0.51
C THR A 170 -11.23 -4.51 0.74
N PHE A 171 -11.40 -3.45 1.54
CA PHE A 171 -10.74 -3.37 2.83
C PHE A 171 -11.21 -4.51 3.74
N PHE A 172 -10.26 -5.15 4.40
CA PHE A 172 -10.46 -6.37 5.15
C PHE A 172 -10.19 -6.22 6.66
N LEU A 173 -9.35 -5.24 7.05
CA LEU A 173 -8.99 -5.05 8.45
C LEU A 173 -10.23 -4.77 9.32
N GLY A 174 -10.35 -5.54 10.38
CA GLY A 174 -11.40 -5.37 11.38
C GLY A 174 -10.94 -4.51 12.56
N ASN A 175 -11.10 -5.07 13.77
CA ASN A 175 -10.58 -4.46 14.98
C ASN A 175 -9.06 -4.69 15.05
N ILE A 176 -8.28 -3.63 15.19
CA ILE A 176 -6.83 -3.70 15.37
C ILE A 176 -6.44 -3.11 16.72
N ASN A 177 -5.36 -3.60 17.31
CA ASN A 177 -4.82 -3.04 18.54
C ASN A 177 -3.76 -1.98 18.23
N VAL A 178 -4.15 -0.72 18.19
CA VAL A 178 -3.24 0.41 17.91
C VAL A 178 -2.18 0.62 18.99
N ASN A 179 -2.36 0.03 20.18
CA ASN A 179 -1.38 0.10 21.26
C ASN A 179 -0.26 -0.96 21.11
N ASP A 180 -0.45 -1.95 20.27
CA ASP A 180 0.59 -2.92 19.90
C ASP A 180 1.48 -2.33 18.80
N THR A 181 2.36 -1.42 19.18
CA THR A 181 3.24 -0.71 18.26
C THR A 181 4.30 -1.60 17.60
N GLU A 182 4.50 -2.82 18.09
CA GLU A 182 5.39 -3.81 17.47
C GLU A 182 4.74 -4.43 16.23
N ASN A 183 3.45 -4.71 16.28
CA ASN A 183 2.71 -5.43 15.23
C ASN A 183 1.66 -4.59 14.53
N THR A 184 1.50 -3.32 14.86
CA THR A 184 0.47 -2.44 14.29
C THR A 184 1.05 -1.06 13.97
N ILE A 185 0.75 -0.55 12.79
CA ILE A 185 1.07 0.81 12.34
C ILE A 185 -0.21 1.39 11.73
N ALA A 186 -0.73 2.47 12.30
CA ALA A 186 -1.97 3.09 11.82
C ALA A 186 -1.90 4.61 11.91
N SER A 187 -2.66 5.30 11.07
CA SER A 187 -2.80 6.75 11.12
C SER A 187 -3.52 7.18 12.40
N ALA A 188 -3.11 8.32 12.96
CA ALA A 188 -3.62 8.80 14.23
C ALA A 188 -5.13 9.15 14.18
N ASP A 189 -5.60 9.64 13.03
CA ASP A 189 -6.98 10.09 12.85
C ASP A 189 -7.91 9.03 12.23
N LEU A 190 -7.47 7.77 12.18
CA LEU A 190 -8.20 6.66 11.55
C LEU A 190 -9.66 6.55 12.05
N GLU A 191 -9.85 6.44 13.35
CA GLU A 191 -11.17 6.35 13.96
C GLU A 191 -11.92 7.68 13.90
N LYS A 192 -11.21 8.80 14.15
CA LYS A 192 -11.78 10.14 14.11
C LYS A 192 -12.38 10.46 12.74
N THR A 193 -11.69 10.12 11.66
CA THR A 193 -12.18 10.33 10.29
C THR A 193 -13.49 9.60 10.05
N ALA A 194 -13.61 8.35 10.50
CA ALA A 194 -14.87 7.58 10.40
C ALA A 194 -16.01 8.19 11.23
N ARG A 195 -15.71 8.70 12.43
CA ARG A 195 -16.70 9.40 13.26
C ARG A 195 -17.16 10.71 12.63
N ASP A 196 -16.24 11.52 12.12
CA ASP A 196 -16.53 12.79 11.47
C ASP A 196 -17.30 12.60 10.13
N ALA A 197 -17.10 11.45 9.47
CA ALA A 197 -17.84 11.06 8.28
C ALA A 197 -19.23 10.47 8.59
N GLY A 198 -19.51 10.12 9.84
CA GLY A 198 -20.75 9.44 10.24
C GLY A 198 -20.82 7.97 9.85
N THR A 199 -19.69 7.36 9.47
CA THR A 199 -19.59 5.97 9.00
C THR A 199 -18.99 5.01 10.03
N TYR A 200 -18.68 5.53 11.22
CA TYR A 200 -18.11 4.74 12.31
C TYR A 200 -18.97 3.50 12.63
N LYS A 201 -18.33 2.34 12.67
CA LYS A 201 -18.94 1.06 13.04
C LYS A 201 -18.09 0.34 14.09
N GLU A 202 -18.80 -0.34 14.99
CA GLU A 202 -18.22 -1.23 16.00
C GLU A 202 -18.60 -2.67 15.74
N VAL A 203 -17.67 -3.56 16.01
CA VAL A 203 -17.92 -5.00 16.11
C VAL A 203 -17.31 -5.48 17.42
N ASN A 204 -18.10 -6.18 18.22
CA ASN A 204 -17.69 -6.64 19.57
C ASN A 204 -17.19 -5.50 20.48
N GLY A 205 -17.80 -4.31 20.37
CA GLY A 205 -17.47 -3.15 21.20
C GLY A 205 -16.17 -2.42 20.86
N ALA A 206 -15.60 -2.68 19.69
CA ALA A 206 -14.40 -2.02 19.23
C ALA A 206 -14.54 -1.52 17.77
N PHE A 207 -13.85 -0.45 17.44
CA PHE A 207 -13.83 0.14 16.11
C PHE A 207 -13.46 -0.89 15.05
N HIS A 208 -14.24 -0.96 13.97
CA HIS A 208 -14.05 -1.90 12.88
C HIS A 208 -13.74 -1.14 11.58
N ILE A 209 -12.51 -1.25 11.09
CA ILE A 209 -12.00 -0.47 9.96
C ILE A 209 -12.82 -0.75 8.69
N ALA A 210 -12.85 -1.99 8.24
CA ALA A 210 -13.50 -2.34 6.98
C ALA A 210 -14.98 -1.95 6.93
N GLN A 211 -15.73 -2.15 8.02
CA GLN A 211 -17.14 -1.75 8.07
C GLN A 211 -17.35 -0.24 8.08
N SER A 212 -16.36 0.52 8.53
CA SER A 212 -16.42 1.99 8.57
C SER A 212 -15.95 2.64 7.27
N TYR A 213 -15.04 1.99 6.54
CA TYR A 213 -14.39 2.57 5.37
C TYR A 213 -14.89 2.04 4.03
N ASN A 214 -15.28 0.77 3.93
CA ASN A 214 -15.78 0.23 2.67
C ASN A 214 -17.07 0.93 2.23
N PRO A 215 -17.34 0.99 0.91
CA PRO A 215 -18.66 1.30 0.39
C PRO A 215 -19.71 0.30 0.91
N PRO A 216 -20.98 0.70 0.99
CA PRO A 216 -22.06 -0.25 1.23
C PRO A 216 -22.02 -1.39 0.20
N LEU A 217 -22.32 -2.60 0.64
CA LEU A 217 -22.51 -3.72 -0.29
C LEU A 217 -23.62 -3.34 -1.28
N ALA A 218 -23.39 -3.59 -2.56
CA ALA A 218 -24.44 -3.46 -3.58
C ALA A 218 -25.57 -4.44 -3.23
N GLU A 219 -26.82 -3.93 -3.23
CA GLU A 219 -28.02 -4.75 -3.05
C GLU A 219 -28.27 -5.65 -4.27
#